data_6b94a0c0b0f37541cbfdc26263510bf8
#
_entry.id   6b94a0c0b0f37541cbfdc26263510bf8
#
_cell.length_a   1.000
_cell.length_b   1.000
_cell.length_c   1.000
_cell.angle_alpha   90.00
_cell.angle_beta   90.00
_cell.angle_gamma   90.00
#
_symmetry.space_group_name_H-M   'P 1'
#
loop_
_entity.id
_entity.type
_entity.pdbx_description
1 polymer ?
#
loop_
_entity_poly.entity_id
_entity_poly.type
_entity_poly.pdbx_seq_one_letter_code
_entity_poly.pdbx_strand_id
1 'polypeptide(L)'
;FIHQIKNVEILEQGKTTTTSSIMYDIIRKFTSGKKINVFLKDESKLQVESDKSVFNLNCINASEFPLTDENFTQNEFSIKSKQLLKLLNKCKFSVSNDETRHYLSGIFLHQTEVEDKNYLTAAATDSHRMSISKVRLENKIEFESIILPKKTIFQLCSLLDNYDGDVKVSNAKSKIKF
;
A
#
# COMPACT_ATOMS: atom_id res chain seq x y z
N PHE A 1 -4.29 -0.04 -2.80
CA PHE A 1 -3.30 0.93 -3.30
C PHE A 1 -4.04 2.06 -4.01
N ILE A 2 -3.63 3.30 -3.77
CA ILE A 2 -4.13 4.47 -4.47
C ILE A 2 -2.98 5.03 -5.29
N HIS A 3 -3.16 5.16 -6.60
CA HIS A 3 -2.19 5.76 -7.50
C HIS A 3 -2.81 6.95 -8.21
N GLN A 4 -2.04 8.03 -8.32
CA GLN A 4 -2.40 9.19 -9.13
C GLN A 4 -1.53 9.21 -10.39
N ILE A 5 -2.17 9.19 -11.55
CA ILE A 5 -1.48 9.35 -12.84
C ILE A 5 -1.34 10.85 -13.11
N LYS A 6 -0.10 11.29 -13.36
CA LYS A 6 0.20 12.66 -13.80
C LYS A 6 0.13 12.73 -15.33
N ASN A 7 -0.11 13.93 -15.87
CA ASN A 7 -0.19 14.19 -17.33
C ASN A 7 -1.37 13.48 -18.02
N VAL A 8 -2.54 13.55 -17.40
CA VAL A 8 -3.79 13.07 -17.96
C VAL A 8 -4.66 14.28 -18.32
N GLU A 9 -5.21 14.28 -19.55
CA GLU A 9 -6.25 15.22 -19.97
C GLU A 9 -7.60 14.65 -19.57
N ILE A 10 -8.32 15.34 -18.68
CA ILE A 10 -9.64 14.95 -18.22
C ILE A 10 -10.68 15.76 -19.00
N LEU A 11 -11.38 15.11 -19.92
CA LEU A 11 -12.43 15.74 -20.71
C LEU A 11 -13.76 15.76 -19.96
N GLU A 12 -14.04 14.70 -19.22
CA GLU A 12 -15.25 14.54 -18.41
C GLU A 12 -14.89 13.83 -17.10
N GLN A 13 -15.43 14.31 -15.98
CA GLN A 13 -15.21 13.68 -14.68
C GLN A 13 -16.14 12.49 -14.50
N GLY A 14 -15.58 11.37 -14.02
CA GLY A 14 -16.36 10.17 -13.75
C GLY A 14 -15.69 9.22 -12.80
N LYS A 15 -16.43 8.23 -12.33
CA LYS A 15 -15.96 7.14 -11.47
C LYS A 15 -16.54 5.82 -11.97
N THR A 16 -15.71 4.81 -12.08
CA THR A 16 -16.15 3.45 -12.42
C THR A 16 -15.21 2.41 -11.82
N THR A 17 -15.60 1.16 -11.88
CA THR A 17 -14.78 0.02 -11.47
C THR A 17 -14.64 -0.95 -12.63
N THR A 18 -13.50 -1.62 -12.74
CA THR A 18 -13.28 -2.69 -13.70
C THR A 18 -12.30 -3.72 -13.17
N THR A 19 -12.20 -4.87 -13.82
CA THR A 19 -11.26 -5.93 -13.43
C THR A 19 -9.82 -5.50 -13.67
N SER A 20 -9.05 -5.37 -12.59
CA SER A 20 -7.67 -4.85 -12.63
C SER A 20 -6.72 -5.69 -13.49
N SER A 21 -6.83 -7.02 -13.46
CA SER A 21 -6.00 -7.92 -14.28
C SER A 21 -6.23 -7.72 -15.78
N ILE A 22 -7.49 -7.61 -16.20
CA ILE A 22 -7.84 -7.41 -17.62
C ILE A 22 -7.37 -6.02 -18.07
N MET A 23 -7.60 -4.98 -17.27
CA MET A 23 -7.11 -3.63 -17.58
C MET A 23 -5.58 -3.62 -17.72
N TYR A 24 -4.87 -4.24 -16.80
CA TYR A 24 -3.41 -4.34 -16.85
C TYR A 24 -2.94 -5.07 -18.13
N ASP A 25 -3.56 -6.19 -18.48
CA ASP A 25 -3.21 -6.97 -19.69
C ASP A 25 -3.46 -6.21 -20.99
N ILE A 26 -4.48 -5.37 -21.04
CA ILE A 26 -4.75 -4.49 -22.18
C ILE A 26 -3.71 -3.38 -22.27
N ILE A 27 -3.51 -2.64 -21.17
CA ILE A 27 -2.61 -1.48 -21.17
C ILE A 27 -1.17 -1.88 -21.55
N ARG A 28 -0.67 -3.00 -21.03
CA ARG A 28 0.69 -3.45 -21.34
C ARG A 28 0.90 -3.93 -22.79
N LYS A 29 -0.19 -4.19 -23.54
CA LYS A 29 -0.10 -4.56 -24.97
C LYS A 29 -0.09 -3.35 -25.88
N PHE A 30 -0.43 -2.17 -25.40
CA PHE A 30 -0.35 -0.97 -26.20
C PHE A 30 1.11 -0.56 -26.46
N THR A 31 1.33 0.03 -27.61
CA THR A 31 2.65 0.57 -27.97
C THR A 31 3.01 1.74 -27.07
N SER A 32 4.22 1.72 -26.51
CA SER A 32 4.71 2.81 -25.67
C SER A 32 4.69 4.14 -26.40
N GLY A 33 4.32 5.22 -25.70
CA GLY A 33 4.25 6.58 -26.24
C GLY A 33 2.98 6.91 -27.02
N LYS A 34 2.03 5.99 -27.11
CA LYS A 34 0.73 6.26 -27.75
C LYS A 34 -0.29 6.80 -26.76
N LYS A 35 -1.19 7.66 -27.26
CA LYS A 35 -2.32 8.17 -26.48
C LYS A 35 -3.32 7.03 -26.25
N ILE A 36 -3.80 6.93 -25.01
CA ILE A 36 -4.83 6.00 -24.61
C ILE A 36 -6.05 6.83 -24.21
N ASN A 37 -7.19 6.55 -24.81
CA ASN A 37 -8.46 7.14 -24.43
C ASN A 37 -9.24 6.14 -23.59
N VAL A 38 -9.83 6.61 -22.49
CA VAL A 38 -10.64 5.80 -21.57
C VAL A 38 -11.92 6.54 -21.29
N PHE A 39 -13.06 5.93 -21.58
CA PHE A 39 -14.35 6.54 -21.34
C PHE A 39 -15.44 5.49 -21.09
N LEU A 40 -16.50 5.91 -20.39
CA LEU A 40 -17.68 5.08 -20.21
C LEU A 40 -18.54 5.15 -21.48
N LYS A 41 -18.77 4.00 -22.09
CA LYS A 41 -19.67 3.89 -23.24
C LYS A 41 -21.14 3.85 -22.80
N ASP A 42 -21.39 3.17 -21.69
CA ASP A 42 -22.66 3.08 -20.98
C ASP A 42 -22.40 2.79 -19.49
N GLU A 43 -23.44 2.68 -18.68
CA GLU A 43 -23.31 2.45 -17.22
C GLU A 43 -22.56 1.17 -16.85
N SER A 44 -22.45 0.21 -17.77
CA SER A 44 -21.87 -1.12 -17.54
C SER A 44 -20.60 -1.38 -18.34
N LYS A 45 -20.20 -0.46 -19.24
CA LYS A 45 -19.06 -0.69 -20.15
C LYS A 45 -18.09 0.46 -20.18
N LEU A 46 -16.86 0.15 -19.85
CA LEU A 46 -15.70 1.02 -20.02
C LEU A 46 -15.00 0.68 -21.32
N GLN A 47 -14.83 1.68 -22.18
CA GLN A 47 -14.09 1.54 -23.43
C GLN A 47 -12.66 2.09 -23.26
N VAL A 48 -11.69 1.31 -23.73
CA VAL A 48 -10.27 1.67 -23.74
C VAL A 48 -9.78 1.57 -25.17
N GLU A 49 -9.25 2.68 -25.69
CA GLU A 49 -8.82 2.79 -27.08
C GLU A 49 -7.36 3.26 -27.17
N SER A 50 -6.65 2.71 -28.14
CA SER A 50 -5.36 3.25 -28.59
C SER A 50 -5.09 2.85 -30.04
N ASP A 51 -4.75 3.79 -30.89
CA ASP A 51 -4.61 3.63 -32.34
C ASP A 51 -5.86 2.98 -32.97
N LYS A 52 -5.72 1.77 -33.51
CA LYS A 52 -6.81 0.99 -34.14
C LYS A 52 -7.43 -0.04 -33.19
N SER A 53 -6.95 -0.11 -31.96
CA SER A 53 -7.39 -1.09 -30.98
C SER A 53 -8.46 -0.52 -30.06
N VAL A 54 -9.57 -1.21 -29.94
CA VAL A 54 -10.72 -0.85 -29.09
C VAL A 54 -11.07 -2.04 -28.21
N PHE A 55 -11.12 -1.81 -26.91
CA PHE A 55 -11.50 -2.82 -25.91
C PHE A 55 -12.69 -2.32 -25.09
N ASN A 56 -13.67 -3.20 -24.89
CA ASN A 56 -14.81 -2.95 -24.02
C ASN A 56 -14.70 -3.86 -22.78
N LEU A 57 -14.62 -3.26 -21.61
CA LEU A 57 -14.55 -3.95 -20.33
C LEU A 57 -15.87 -3.78 -19.59
N ASN A 58 -16.33 -4.85 -18.95
CA ASN A 58 -17.44 -4.74 -18.02
C ASN A 58 -17.03 -3.93 -16.80
N CYS A 59 -17.91 -3.08 -16.35
CA CYS A 59 -17.74 -2.28 -15.14
C CYS A 59 -18.96 -2.40 -14.22
N ILE A 60 -18.74 -2.12 -12.97
CA ILE A 60 -19.75 -2.07 -11.91
C ILE A 60 -19.81 -0.62 -11.44
N ASN A 61 -20.98 -0.17 -11.04
CA ASN A 61 -21.15 1.19 -10.54
C ASN A 61 -20.18 1.47 -9.39
N ALA A 62 -19.53 2.63 -9.43
CA ALA A 62 -18.56 3.03 -8.39
C ALA A 62 -19.18 3.11 -6.98
N SER A 63 -20.49 3.28 -6.85
CA SER A 63 -21.17 3.25 -5.54
C SER A 63 -21.14 1.89 -4.86
N GLU A 64 -20.97 0.81 -5.62
CA GLU A 64 -20.88 -0.56 -5.11
C GLU A 64 -19.43 -0.93 -4.68
N PHE A 65 -18.46 -0.05 -4.96
CA PHE A 65 -17.09 -0.28 -4.56
C PHE A 65 -16.94 -0.08 -3.04
N PRO A 66 -16.44 -1.10 -2.31
CA PRO A 66 -16.29 -0.99 -0.87
C PRO A 66 -15.22 0.06 -0.53
N LEU A 67 -15.66 1.25 -0.18
CA LEU A 67 -14.78 2.27 0.36
C LEU A 67 -14.44 1.89 1.80
N THR A 68 -13.16 1.88 2.12
CA THR A 68 -12.74 1.84 3.51
C THR A 68 -12.97 3.21 4.11
N ASP A 69 -13.72 3.30 5.21
CA ASP A 69 -13.88 4.54 5.97
C ASP A 69 -12.50 5.11 6.26
N GLU A 70 -12.25 6.32 5.78
CA GLU A 70 -10.95 7.00 5.91
C GLU A 70 -10.78 7.65 7.29
N ASN A 71 -11.43 7.15 8.32
CA ASN A 71 -11.25 7.60 9.69
C ASN A 71 -9.90 7.11 10.24
N PHE A 72 -8.81 7.52 9.56
CA PHE A 72 -7.49 7.47 10.15
C PHE A 72 -7.39 8.59 11.18
N THR A 73 -6.97 8.23 12.37
CA THR A 73 -6.72 9.20 13.45
C THR A 73 -5.77 10.29 12.97
N GLN A 74 -5.85 11.47 13.56
CA GLN A 74 -5.07 12.66 13.21
C GLN A 74 -3.54 12.48 13.37
N ASN A 75 -3.09 11.32 13.81
CA ASN A 75 -1.69 11.01 14.11
C ASN A 75 -0.99 10.49 12.85
N GLU A 76 -0.44 11.41 12.08
CA GLU A 76 0.41 11.12 10.92
C GLU A 76 1.86 11.48 11.26
N PHE A 77 2.79 10.62 10.91
CA PHE A 77 4.22 10.91 10.95
C PHE A 77 4.90 10.52 9.65
N SER A 78 6.06 11.11 9.39
CA SER A 78 6.86 10.81 8.21
C SER A 78 8.11 10.04 8.57
N ILE A 79 8.47 9.06 7.73
CA ILE A 79 9.68 8.27 7.85
C ILE A 79 10.33 8.11 6.47
N LYS A 80 11.64 8.17 6.37
CA LYS A 80 12.35 7.92 5.12
C LYS A 80 12.10 6.50 4.62
N SER A 81 11.77 6.34 3.33
CA SER A 81 11.48 5.05 2.70
C SER A 81 12.59 4.02 2.96
N LYS A 82 13.85 4.42 2.83
CA LYS A 82 15.02 3.57 3.11
C LYS A 82 15.10 3.11 4.56
N GLN A 83 14.69 3.95 5.51
CA GLN A 83 14.67 3.58 6.94
C GLN A 83 13.56 2.58 7.22
N LEU A 84 12.35 2.81 6.67
CA LEU A 84 11.22 1.89 6.80
C LEU A 84 11.53 0.54 6.14
N LEU A 85 12.09 0.56 4.93
CA LEU A 85 12.50 -0.65 4.21
C LEU A 85 13.54 -1.46 5.01
N LYS A 86 14.56 -0.79 5.54
CA LYS A 86 15.58 -1.43 6.39
C LYS A 86 14.98 -2.01 7.66
N LEU A 87 14.06 -1.29 8.29
CA LEU A 87 13.34 -1.74 9.50
C LEU A 87 12.61 -3.07 9.24
N LEU A 88 11.82 -3.13 8.15
CA LEU A 88 11.04 -4.31 7.78
C LEU A 88 11.93 -5.47 7.30
N ASN A 89 12.93 -5.19 6.46
CA ASN A 89 13.84 -6.21 5.94
C ASN A 89 14.62 -6.95 7.03
N LYS A 90 14.95 -6.25 8.13
CA LYS A 90 15.64 -6.86 9.27
C LYS A 90 14.76 -7.80 10.10
N CYS A 91 13.44 -7.74 9.96
CA CYS A 91 12.52 -8.54 10.76
C CYS A 91 11.75 -9.58 9.93
N LYS A 92 11.53 -9.35 8.63
CA LYS A 92 10.66 -10.19 7.79
C LYS A 92 11.04 -11.67 7.71
N PHE A 93 12.32 -12.01 7.91
CA PHE A 93 12.79 -13.41 7.85
C PHE A 93 12.45 -14.22 9.12
N SER A 94 12.08 -13.54 10.21
CA SER A 94 11.65 -14.17 11.47
C SER A 94 10.13 -14.25 11.60
N VAL A 95 9.38 -13.88 10.57
CA VAL A 95 7.91 -14.02 10.56
C VAL A 95 7.53 -15.48 10.39
N SER A 96 6.62 -15.98 11.22
CA SER A 96 6.14 -17.36 11.16
C SER A 96 5.38 -17.66 9.86
N ASN A 97 5.53 -18.90 9.39
CA ASN A 97 4.72 -19.47 8.32
C ASN A 97 3.48 -20.23 8.83
N ASP A 98 3.34 -20.34 10.13
CA ASP A 98 2.22 -21.03 10.75
C ASP A 98 0.99 -20.12 10.78
N GLU A 99 0.06 -20.39 9.89
CA GLU A 99 -1.18 -19.61 9.75
C GLU A 99 -2.14 -19.79 10.93
N THR A 100 -1.95 -20.80 11.78
CA THR A 100 -2.79 -21.01 12.98
C THR A 100 -2.45 -20.02 14.08
N ARG A 101 -1.21 -19.53 14.11
CA ARG A 101 -0.71 -18.54 15.08
C ARG A 101 -0.63 -17.16 14.47
N HIS A 102 -1.79 -16.54 14.20
CA HIS A 102 -1.91 -15.25 13.51
C HIS A 102 -1.03 -14.15 14.11
N TYR A 103 -0.84 -14.14 15.44
CA TYR A 103 0.01 -13.16 16.13
C TYR A 103 1.51 -13.30 15.83
N LEU A 104 1.97 -14.43 15.27
CA LEU A 104 3.35 -14.64 14.80
C LEU A 104 3.49 -14.48 13.28
N SER A 105 2.37 -14.38 12.55
CA SER A 105 2.36 -14.33 11.07
C SER A 105 2.58 -12.93 10.52
N GLY A 106 3.25 -12.06 11.29
CA GLY A 106 3.51 -10.68 10.88
C GLY A 106 4.65 -10.02 11.65
N ILE A 107 4.90 -8.76 11.34
CA ILE A 107 5.79 -7.89 12.10
C ILE A 107 4.95 -7.05 13.07
N PHE A 108 5.25 -7.15 14.35
CA PHE A 108 4.72 -6.25 15.37
C PHE A 108 5.43 -4.91 15.29
N LEU A 109 4.70 -3.89 14.89
CA LEU A 109 5.18 -2.52 14.79
C LEU A 109 4.64 -1.71 15.96
N HIS A 110 5.52 -1.07 16.72
CA HIS A 110 5.18 -0.32 17.93
C HIS A 110 6.19 0.78 18.22
N GLN A 111 5.79 1.73 19.03
CA GLN A 111 6.70 2.75 19.54
C GLN A 111 7.40 2.26 20.80
N THR A 112 8.68 2.59 20.91
CA THR A 112 9.46 2.38 22.15
C THR A 112 10.21 3.64 22.51
N GLU A 113 10.45 3.84 23.81
CA GLU A 113 11.27 4.93 24.33
C GLU A 113 12.47 4.34 25.06
N VAL A 114 13.66 4.81 24.75
CA VAL A 114 14.91 4.39 25.37
C VAL A 114 15.79 5.62 25.55
N GLU A 115 16.22 5.90 26.79
CA GLU A 115 17.04 7.06 27.12
C GLU A 115 16.49 8.38 26.57
N ASP A 116 15.20 8.64 26.83
CA ASP A 116 14.46 9.82 26.36
C ASP A 116 14.42 9.99 24.83
N LYS A 117 14.70 8.91 24.09
CA LYS A 117 14.64 8.90 22.63
C LYS A 117 13.51 7.98 22.14
N ASN A 118 12.75 8.48 21.21
CA ASN A 118 11.62 7.74 20.63
C ASN A 118 12.07 6.93 19.41
N TYR A 119 11.52 5.72 19.29
CA TYR A 119 11.83 4.80 18.20
C TYR A 119 10.56 4.16 17.66
N LEU A 120 10.49 4.02 16.35
CA LEU A 120 9.61 3.03 15.72
C LEU A 120 10.34 1.69 15.75
N THR A 121 9.74 0.72 16.42
CA THR A 121 10.34 -0.61 16.62
C THR A 121 9.53 -1.65 15.89
N ALA A 122 10.21 -2.52 15.18
CA ALA A 122 9.65 -3.70 14.53
C ALA A 122 10.19 -4.95 15.23
N ALA A 123 9.31 -5.90 15.55
CA ALA A 123 9.67 -7.19 16.11
C ALA A 123 8.95 -8.32 15.38
N ALA A 124 9.62 -9.44 15.17
CA ALA A 124 9.04 -10.65 14.60
C ALA A 124 9.69 -11.90 15.21
N THR A 125 8.91 -12.96 15.35
CA THR A 125 9.38 -14.26 15.83
C THR A 125 8.58 -15.40 15.21
N ASP A 126 9.23 -16.54 15.02
CA ASP A 126 8.61 -17.81 14.61
C ASP A 126 8.66 -18.87 15.72
N SER A 127 8.93 -18.47 16.96
CA SER A 127 9.17 -19.28 18.16
C SER A 127 10.56 -19.90 18.27
N HIS A 128 11.35 -19.94 17.20
CA HIS A 128 12.71 -20.49 17.20
C HIS A 128 13.77 -19.39 17.14
N ARG A 129 13.42 -18.25 16.57
CA ARG A 129 14.25 -17.05 16.45
C ARG A 129 13.40 -15.80 16.59
N MET A 130 14.05 -14.73 16.98
CA MET A 130 13.43 -13.41 17.13
C MET A 130 14.31 -12.35 16.47
N SER A 131 13.69 -11.39 15.81
CA SER A 131 14.36 -10.22 15.25
C SER A 131 13.70 -8.96 15.74
N ILE A 132 14.53 -8.00 16.16
CA ILE A 132 14.10 -6.67 16.57
C ILE A 132 14.93 -5.66 15.80
N SER A 133 14.29 -4.65 15.25
CA SER A 133 14.93 -3.52 14.60
C SER A 133 14.27 -2.22 15.03
N LYS A 134 15.05 -1.14 15.12
CA LYS A 134 14.57 0.18 15.57
C LYS A 134 15.03 1.26 14.61
N VAL A 135 14.16 2.25 14.40
CA VAL A 135 14.49 3.51 13.73
C VAL A 135 14.15 4.65 14.67
N ARG A 136 15.11 5.57 14.88
CA ARG A 136 14.89 6.73 15.71
C ARG A 136 13.88 7.68 15.06
N LEU A 137 12.95 8.16 15.86
CA LEU A 137 12.01 9.20 15.49
C LEU A 137 12.49 10.55 16.03
N GLU A 138 12.27 11.61 15.27
CA GLU A 138 12.65 12.96 15.71
C GLU A 138 11.75 13.44 16.85
N ASN A 139 10.47 13.11 16.78
CA ASN A 139 9.47 13.50 17.76
C ASN A 139 8.77 12.25 18.34
N LYS A 140 8.18 12.44 19.51
CA LYS A 140 7.21 11.47 20.05
C LYS A 140 5.99 11.44 19.15
N ILE A 141 5.58 10.24 18.79
CA ILE A 141 4.37 10.02 17.99
C ILE A 141 3.33 9.30 18.87
N GLU A 142 2.07 9.50 18.56
CA GLU A 142 1.00 8.65 19.09
C GLU A 142 0.74 7.53 18.08
N PHE A 143 1.37 6.39 18.29
CA PHE A 143 1.29 5.25 17.39
C PHE A 143 0.70 4.05 18.13
N GLU A 144 -0.49 3.63 17.73
CA GLU A 144 -1.08 2.39 18.23
C GLU A 144 -0.34 1.20 17.62
N SER A 145 0.11 0.28 18.48
CA SER A 145 0.82 -0.91 18.03
C SER A 145 -0.05 -1.78 17.13
N ILE A 146 0.54 -2.30 16.07
CA ILE A 146 -0.15 -3.10 15.06
C ILE A 146 0.73 -4.24 14.56
N ILE A 147 0.12 -5.36 14.20
CA ILE A 147 0.81 -6.46 13.51
C ILE A 147 0.58 -6.29 12.01
N LEU A 148 1.66 -6.05 11.27
CA LEU A 148 1.65 -6.03 9.82
C LEU A 148 1.67 -7.46 9.29
N PRO A 149 0.63 -7.92 8.56
CA PRO A 149 0.60 -9.26 8.01
C PRO A 149 1.73 -9.51 7.01
N LYS A 150 2.22 -10.75 6.95
CA LYS A 150 3.32 -11.17 6.06
C LYS A 150 3.14 -10.68 4.62
N LYS A 151 1.97 -10.87 4.02
CA LYS A 151 1.68 -10.42 2.65
C LYS A 151 1.86 -8.91 2.48
N THR A 152 1.37 -8.12 3.44
CA THR A 152 1.53 -6.65 3.45
C THR A 152 3.00 -6.25 3.53
N ILE A 153 3.79 -6.91 4.37
CA ILE A 153 5.23 -6.63 4.52
C ILE A 153 5.96 -6.82 3.19
N PHE A 154 5.74 -7.94 2.49
CA PHE A 154 6.41 -8.21 1.22
C PHE A 154 6.01 -7.22 0.13
N GLN A 155 4.72 -6.88 0.03
CA GLN A 155 4.23 -5.87 -0.92
C GLN A 155 4.79 -4.49 -0.62
N LEU A 156 4.79 -4.08 0.65
CA LEU A 156 5.34 -2.79 1.08
C LEU A 156 6.84 -2.70 0.81
N CYS A 157 7.61 -3.73 1.12
CA CYS A 157 9.04 -3.78 0.80
C CYS A 157 9.28 -3.63 -0.71
N SER A 158 8.50 -4.30 -1.55
CA SER A 158 8.62 -4.20 -3.01
C SER A 158 8.32 -2.79 -3.53
N LEU A 159 7.35 -2.09 -2.93
CA LEU A 159 7.05 -0.70 -3.30
C LEU A 159 8.15 0.26 -2.84
N LEU A 160 8.67 0.06 -1.63
CA LEU A 160 9.70 0.91 -1.04
C LEU A 160 11.07 0.76 -1.71
N ASP A 161 11.37 -0.39 -2.30
CA ASP A 161 12.67 -0.69 -2.92
C ASP A 161 13.01 0.27 -4.08
N ASN A 162 11.99 0.72 -4.81
CA ASN A 162 12.12 1.64 -5.92
C ASN A 162 11.68 3.09 -5.58
N TYR A 163 11.46 3.39 -4.31
CA TYR A 163 11.01 4.71 -3.88
C TYR A 163 12.05 5.37 -2.97
N ASP A 164 12.47 6.57 -3.33
CA ASP A 164 13.39 7.39 -2.53
C ASP A 164 12.70 8.69 -2.10
N GLY A 165 12.03 8.66 -0.98
CA GLY A 165 11.27 9.80 -0.47
C GLY A 165 10.79 9.57 0.96
N ASP A 166 9.93 10.46 1.42
CA ASP A 166 9.26 10.34 2.72
C ASP A 166 7.97 9.56 2.58
N VAL A 167 7.76 8.62 3.48
CA VAL A 167 6.53 7.84 3.62
C VAL A 167 5.74 8.41 4.78
N LYS A 168 4.54 8.85 4.50
CA LYS A 168 3.58 9.26 5.53
C LYS A 168 2.90 8.03 6.08
N VAL A 169 2.94 7.89 7.39
CA VAL A 169 2.35 6.75 8.08
C VAL A 169 1.27 7.26 9.02
N SER A 170 0.07 6.75 8.87
CA SER A 170 -1.03 6.98 9.80
C SER A 170 -1.70 5.66 10.16
N ASN A 171 -2.07 5.48 11.42
CA ASN A 171 -2.74 4.27 11.85
C ASN A 171 -3.97 4.54 12.72
N ALA A 172 -4.87 3.57 12.68
CA ALA A 172 -6.01 3.42 13.56
C ALA A 172 -5.98 1.99 14.12
N LYS A 173 -6.85 1.67 15.11
CA LYS A 173 -6.85 0.39 15.85
C LYS A 173 -6.62 -0.87 15.00
N SER A 174 -7.14 -0.92 13.79
CA SER A 174 -7.06 -2.11 12.93
C SER A 174 -6.57 -1.80 11.51
N LYS A 175 -6.16 -0.58 11.24
CA LYS A 175 -5.78 -0.13 9.88
C LYS A 175 -4.52 0.70 9.96
N ILE A 176 -3.66 0.56 8.96
CA ILE A 176 -2.48 1.40 8.75
C ILE A 176 -2.41 1.84 7.29
N LYS A 177 -2.00 3.07 7.07
CA LYS A 177 -1.80 3.70 5.77
C LYS A 177 -0.34 4.12 5.65
N PHE A 178 0.24 3.84 4.50
CA PHE A 178 1.57 4.25 4.10
C PHE A 178 1.52 5.12 2.85
#